data_de639b3cb2fa2a6bf1fd564c7c884111
#
_entry.id   de639b3cb2fa2a6bf1fd564c7c884111
#
_cell.length_a   1.000
_cell.length_b   1.000
_cell.length_c   1.000
_cell.angle_alpha   90.00
_cell.angle_beta   90.00
_cell.angle_gamma   90.00
#
_symmetry.space_group_name_H-M   'P 1'
#
loop_
_entity.id
_entity.type
_entity.pdbx_description
1 polymer ?
#
loop_
_entity_poly.entity_id
_entity_poly.type
_entity_poly.pdbx_seq_one_letter_code
_entity_poly.pdbx_strand_id
1 'polypeptide(L)'
;MAVSMADITKLRKMTGAGMMDCKNALTESEGDFDKAVEIIRKKGQAVAAKRSDRETAEGCVLAKSTGDYAAMIALKCETDFVAKNADFVALTQAILDAAIANKCKTIEEVKALPMGNETVADAIVERSGITGEKTELDGYNFVSGAC
;
A
#
# COMPACT_ATOMS: atom_id res chain seq x y z
N MET A 1 -11.55 -26.53 -11.76
CA MET A 1 -10.62 -26.91 -10.68
C MET A 1 -11.11 -26.32 -9.35
N ALA A 2 -11.14 -27.12 -8.32
CA ALA A 2 -11.57 -26.64 -7.01
C ALA A 2 -10.46 -25.85 -6.35
N VAL A 3 -10.80 -24.67 -5.82
CA VAL A 3 -9.87 -23.81 -5.08
C VAL A 3 -9.87 -24.26 -3.61
N SER A 4 -8.71 -24.61 -3.09
CA SER A 4 -8.58 -25.08 -1.71
C SER A 4 -8.44 -23.90 -0.73
N MET A 5 -8.78 -24.14 0.54
CA MET A 5 -8.55 -23.14 1.60
C MET A 5 -7.07 -22.82 1.78
N ALA A 6 -6.19 -23.80 1.53
CA ALA A 6 -4.75 -23.60 1.58
C ALA A 6 -4.29 -22.61 0.51
N ASP A 7 -4.82 -22.71 -0.70
CA ASP A 7 -4.52 -21.79 -1.80
C ASP A 7 -5.02 -20.38 -1.50
N ILE A 8 -6.23 -20.25 -0.99
CA ILE A 8 -6.80 -18.96 -0.58
C ILE A 8 -5.94 -18.31 0.50
N THR A 9 -5.54 -19.06 1.51
CA THR A 9 -4.70 -18.57 2.60
C THR A 9 -3.31 -18.14 2.09
N LYS A 10 -2.73 -18.92 1.17
CA LYS A 10 -1.45 -18.58 0.56
C LYS A 10 -1.54 -17.26 -0.23
N LEU A 11 -2.55 -17.13 -1.09
CA LEU A 11 -2.74 -15.91 -1.87
C LEU A 11 -3.00 -14.69 -0.97
N ARG A 12 -3.76 -14.88 0.09
CA ARG A 12 -4.02 -13.83 1.08
C ARG A 12 -2.73 -13.35 1.75
N LYS A 13 -1.83 -14.27 2.11
CA LYS A 13 -0.52 -13.91 2.67
C LYS A 13 0.36 -13.16 1.67
N MET A 14 0.26 -13.49 0.39
CA MET A 14 1.03 -12.84 -0.66
C MET A 14 0.53 -11.42 -0.97
N THR A 15 -0.79 -11.20 -0.92
CA THR A 15 -1.41 -9.97 -1.42
C THR A 15 -2.00 -9.08 -0.33
N GLY A 16 -2.33 -9.63 0.83
CA GLY A 16 -3.07 -8.92 1.87
C GLY A 16 -4.56 -8.73 1.56
N ALA A 17 -5.05 -9.22 0.42
CA ALA A 17 -6.45 -9.10 0.02
C ALA A 17 -7.37 -9.95 0.91
N GLY A 18 -8.66 -9.63 0.91
CA GLY A 18 -9.67 -10.37 1.66
C GLY A 18 -9.86 -11.80 1.15
N MET A 19 -10.38 -12.69 1.99
CA MET A 19 -10.58 -14.10 1.64
C MET A 19 -11.43 -14.30 0.40
N MET A 20 -12.54 -13.55 0.30
CA MET A 20 -13.43 -13.66 -0.86
C MET A 20 -12.78 -13.17 -2.15
N ASP A 21 -12.00 -12.11 -2.07
CA ASP A 21 -11.26 -11.60 -3.23
C ASP A 21 -10.23 -12.61 -3.71
N CYS A 22 -9.51 -13.25 -2.77
CA CYS A 22 -8.57 -14.31 -3.09
C CYS A 22 -9.25 -15.53 -3.70
N LYS A 23 -10.39 -15.95 -3.14
CA LYS A 23 -11.18 -17.06 -3.67
C LYS A 23 -11.64 -16.78 -5.11
N ASN A 24 -12.20 -15.60 -5.32
CA ASN A 24 -12.71 -15.20 -6.64
C ASN A 24 -11.58 -15.10 -7.66
N ALA A 25 -10.44 -14.53 -7.28
CA ALA A 25 -9.28 -14.41 -8.15
C ALA A 25 -8.70 -15.77 -8.54
N LEU A 26 -8.60 -16.71 -7.60
CA LEU A 26 -8.14 -18.08 -7.87
C LEU A 26 -9.13 -18.86 -8.73
N THR A 27 -10.42 -18.66 -8.51
CA THR A 27 -11.46 -19.28 -9.32
C THR A 27 -11.38 -18.77 -10.77
N GLU A 28 -11.30 -17.48 -10.96
CA GLU A 28 -11.20 -16.84 -12.27
C GLU A 28 -9.91 -17.22 -13.01
N SER A 29 -8.80 -17.34 -12.28
CA SER A 29 -7.51 -17.73 -12.85
C SER A 29 -7.30 -19.24 -12.99
N GLU A 30 -8.33 -20.04 -12.64
CA GLU A 30 -8.25 -21.51 -12.66
C GLU A 30 -7.07 -22.06 -11.83
N GLY A 31 -6.81 -21.43 -10.68
CA GLY A 31 -5.76 -21.84 -9.75
C GLY A 31 -4.36 -21.29 -10.06
N ASP A 32 -4.23 -20.46 -11.09
CA ASP A 32 -2.96 -19.80 -11.43
C ASP A 32 -2.71 -18.61 -10.50
N PHE A 33 -1.69 -18.71 -9.64
CA PHE A 33 -1.37 -17.67 -8.65
C PHE A 33 -0.92 -16.36 -9.27
N ASP A 34 -0.13 -16.39 -10.34
CA ASP A 34 0.35 -15.17 -10.99
C ASP A 34 -0.81 -14.39 -11.61
N LYS A 35 -1.72 -15.08 -12.27
CA LYS A 35 -2.95 -14.48 -12.80
C LYS A 35 -3.86 -13.98 -11.69
N ALA A 36 -3.97 -14.72 -10.59
CA ALA A 36 -4.78 -14.31 -9.44
C ALA A 36 -4.24 -13.02 -8.81
N VAL A 37 -2.94 -12.89 -8.66
CA VAL A 37 -2.28 -11.65 -8.18
C VAL A 37 -2.60 -10.49 -9.11
N GLU A 38 -2.53 -10.70 -10.42
CA GLU A 38 -2.84 -9.66 -11.41
C GLU A 38 -4.31 -9.23 -11.35
N ILE A 39 -5.24 -10.17 -11.16
CA ILE A 39 -6.67 -9.89 -10.98
C ILE A 39 -6.88 -8.99 -9.74
N ILE A 40 -6.23 -9.32 -8.63
CA ILE A 40 -6.31 -8.53 -7.39
C ILE A 40 -5.74 -7.13 -7.61
N ARG A 41 -4.62 -7.01 -8.31
CA ARG A 41 -3.99 -5.73 -8.64
C ARG A 41 -4.93 -4.85 -9.50
N LYS A 42 -5.54 -5.40 -10.52
CA LYS A 42 -6.52 -4.69 -11.37
C LYS A 42 -7.73 -4.23 -10.57
N LYS A 43 -8.21 -5.04 -9.63
CA LYS A 43 -9.29 -4.65 -8.73
C LYS A 43 -8.89 -3.45 -7.88
N GLY A 44 -7.68 -3.44 -7.34
CA GLY A 44 -7.14 -2.31 -6.59
C GLY A 44 -7.11 -1.03 -7.42
N GLN A 45 -6.65 -1.11 -8.66
CA GLN A 45 -6.65 0.01 -9.60
C GLN A 45 -8.06 0.54 -9.86
N ALA A 46 -9.04 -0.36 -10.04
CA ALA A 46 -10.42 0.01 -10.26
C ALA A 46 -11.04 0.72 -9.05
N VAL A 47 -10.77 0.24 -7.83
CA VAL A 47 -11.22 0.89 -6.59
C VAL A 47 -10.58 2.27 -6.46
N ALA A 48 -9.28 2.38 -6.67
CA ALA A 48 -8.56 3.66 -6.61
C ALA A 48 -9.14 4.67 -7.61
N ALA A 49 -9.44 4.24 -8.84
CA ALA A 49 -10.04 5.10 -9.86
C ALA A 49 -11.44 5.57 -9.46
N LYS A 50 -12.28 4.70 -8.92
CA LYS A 50 -13.65 5.04 -8.50
C LYS A 50 -13.68 6.01 -7.31
N ARG A 51 -12.67 5.97 -6.47
CA ARG A 51 -12.61 6.78 -5.24
C ARG A 51 -11.64 7.94 -5.34
N SER A 52 -11.16 8.27 -6.53
CA SER A 52 -10.17 9.34 -6.76
C SER A 52 -10.63 10.72 -6.32
N ASP A 53 -11.93 10.97 -6.32
CA ASP A 53 -12.54 12.24 -5.90
C ASP A 53 -12.93 12.28 -4.42
N ARG A 54 -12.71 11.20 -3.67
CA ARG A 54 -13.01 11.16 -2.24
C ARG A 54 -12.02 12.00 -1.45
N GLU A 55 -12.51 12.60 -0.38
CA GLU A 55 -11.70 13.34 0.56
C GLU A 55 -11.02 12.37 1.54
N THR A 56 -9.72 12.56 1.75
CA THR A 56 -8.93 11.79 2.72
C THR A 56 -8.70 12.66 3.96
N ALA A 57 -9.63 12.60 4.91
CA ALA A 57 -9.60 13.39 6.13
C ALA A 57 -8.79 12.75 7.25
N GLU A 58 -8.49 11.47 7.16
CA GLU A 58 -7.77 10.69 8.16
C GLU A 58 -6.45 10.17 7.59
N GLY A 59 -5.59 9.63 8.43
CA GLY A 59 -4.32 9.08 7.96
C GLY A 59 -3.36 8.74 9.08
N CYS A 60 -2.19 8.24 8.67
CA CYS A 60 -1.07 7.93 9.54
C CYS A 60 0.11 8.83 9.18
N VAL A 61 0.62 9.55 10.17
CA VAL A 61 1.81 10.40 10.03
C VAL A 61 2.91 9.77 10.86
N LEU A 62 4.05 9.48 10.24
CA LEU A 62 5.22 8.94 10.90
C LEU A 62 6.45 9.77 10.58
N ALA A 63 7.36 9.85 11.53
CA ALA A 63 8.63 10.54 11.38
C ALA A 63 9.76 9.68 11.92
N LYS A 64 10.96 9.83 11.35
CA LYS A 64 12.14 9.10 11.77
C LYS A 64 13.40 9.92 11.48
N SER A 65 14.37 9.83 12.39
CA SER A 65 15.68 10.46 12.25
C SER A 65 16.76 9.38 12.27
N THR A 66 17.78 9.56 11.42
CA THR A 66 18.97 8.68 11.38
C THR A 66 20.26 9.44 11.76
N GLY A 67 20.15 10.57 12.43
CA GLY A 67 21.28 11.36 12.89
C GLY A 67 21.68 12.49 11.93
N ASP A 68 21.86 12.21 10.66
CA ASP A 68 22.19 13.19 9.63
C ASP A 68 21.03 13.46 8.65
N TYR A 69 19.95 12.73 8.78
CA TYR A 69 18.77 12.83 7.95
C TYR A 69 17.51 12.49 8.73
N ALA A 70 16.48 13.28 8.55
CA ALA A 70 15.18 13.02 9.14
C ALA A 70 14.09 13.29 8.13
N ALA A 71 13.02 12.52 8.20
CA ALA A 71 11.89 12.70 7.31
C ALA A 71 10.58 12.36 8.03
N MET A 72 9.49 12.89 7.50
CA MET A 72 8.14 12.52 7.92
C MET A 72 7.26 12.36 6.68
N ILE A 73 6.30 11.46 6.79
CA ILE A 73 5.31 11.22 5.73
C ILE A 73 3.90 11.21 6.31
N ALA A 74 2.94 11.52 5.45
CA ALA A 74 1.52 11.37 5.74
C ALA A 74 0.89 10.48 4.68
N LEU A 75 0.46 9.29 5.08
CA LEU A 75 -0.35 8.39 4.24
C LEU A 75 -1.78 8.54 4.69
N LYS A 76 -2.63 9.03 3.79
CA LYS A 76 -4.00 9.42 4.09
C LYS A 76 -5.01 8.41 3.60
N CYS A 77 -6.15 8.34 4.28
CA CYS A 77 -7.29 7.50 3.97
C CYS A 77 -8.60 8.20 4.34
N GLU A 78 -9.73 7.56 4.09
CA GLU A 78 -11.04 8.19 4.32
C GLU A 78 -11.49 8.11 5.78
N THR A 79 -11.23 7.00 6.49
CA THR A 79 -11.71 6.77 7.86
C THR A 79 -10.57 6.50 8.85
N ASP A 80 -10.84 6.75 10.13
CA ASP A 80 -9.92 6.45 11.21
C ASP A 80 -9.75 4.94 11.44
N PHE A 81 -10.74 4.13 11.08
CA PHE A 81 -10.62 2.67 11.14
C PHE A 81 -9.48 2.17 10.29
N VAL A 82 -9.36 2.65 9.06
CA VAL A 82 -8.25 2.30 8.16
C VAL A 82 -6.95 2.92 8.65
N ALA A 83 -6.96 4.17 9.10
CA ALA A 83 -5.76 4.85 9.60
C ALA A 83 -5.10 4.12 10.78
N LYS A 84 -5.89 3.47 11.62
CA LYS A 84 -5.42 2.71 12.79
C LYS A 84 -5.12 1.24 12.50
N ASN A 85 -5.45 0.76 11.32
CA ASN A 85 -5.19 -0.63 10.93
C ASN A 85 -3.69 -0.91 10.94
N ALA A 86 -3.29 -2.05 11.53
CA ALA A 86 -1.88 -2.42 11.66
C ALA A 86 -1.16 -2.51 10.32
N ASP A 87 -1.82 -3.04 9.29
CA ASP A 87 -1.24 -3.16 7.95
C ASP A 87 -1.07 -1.80 7.27
N PHE A 88 -1.99 -0.88 7.51
CA PHE A 88 -1.89 0.49 7.01
C PHE A 88 -0.71 1.23 7.66
N VAL A 89 -0.56 1.12 8.97
CA VAL A 89 0.56 1.70 9.72
C VAL A 89 1.88 1.07 9.26
N ALA A 90 1.91 -0.26 9.05
CA ALA A 90 3.10 -0.97 8.57
C ALA A 90 3.51 -0.49 7.17
N LEU A 91 2.57 -0.28 6.27
CA LEU A 91 2.85 0.28 4.94
C LEU A 91 3.43 1.69 5.06
N THR A 92 2.86 2.53 5.91
CA THR A 92 3.37 3.90 6.16
C THR A 92 4.81 3.85 6.66
N GLN A 93 5.12 2.96 7.61
CA GLN A 93 6.47 2.78 8.12
C GLN A 93 7.45 2.29 7.05
N ALA A 94 7.04 1.33 6.23
CA ALA A 94 7.86 0.81 5.14
C ALA A 94 8.19 1.89 4.11
N ILE A 95 7.23 2.74 3.77
CA ILE A 95 7.43 3.87 2.86
C ILE A 95 8.42 4.87 3.45
N LEU A 96 8.26 5.22 4.72
CA LEU A 96 9.16 6.13 5.42
C LEU A 96 10.59 5.59 5.46
N ASP A 97 10.77 4.31 5.82
CA ASP A 97 12.08 3.67 5.86
C ASP A 97 12.76 3.68 4.49
N ALA A 98 12.03 3.38 3.43
CA ALA A 98 12.54 3.43 2.06
C ALA A 98 12.94 4.84 1.64
N ALA A 99 12.13 5.84 1.98
CA ALA A 99 12.41 7.24 1.68
C ALA A 99 13.68 7.73 2.37
N ILE A 100 13.88 7.38 3.62
CA ILE A 100 15.08 7.74 4.40
C ILE A 100 16.31 7.02 3.86
N ALA A 101 16.21 5.71 3.57
CA ALA A 101 17.33 4.93 3.03
C ALA A 101 17.82 5.48 1.69
N ASN A 102 16.94 6.06 0.89
CA ASN A 102 17.25 6.65 -0.42
C ASN A 102 17.41 8.17 -0.39
N LYS A 103 17.24 8.80 0.79
CA LYS A 103 17.35 10.26 0.98
C LYS A 103 16.53 11.03 -0.05
N CYS A 104 15.27 10.64 -0.24
CA CYS A 104 14.37 11.28 -1.19
C CYS A 104 14.15 12.76 -0.87
N LYS A 105 14.09 13.58 -1.90
CA LYS A 105 13.90 15.04 -1.77
C LYS A 105 12.49 15.49 -2.13
N THR A 106 11.75 14.68 -2.89
CA THR A 106 10.40 15.00 -3.34
C THR A 106 9.47 13.81 -3.10
N ILE A 107 8.18 14.10 -3.04
CA ILE A 107 7.15 13.07 -2.90
C ILE A 107 7.11 12.16 -4.14
N GLU A 108 7.40 12.69 -5.32
CA GLU A 108 7.47 11.91 -6.56
C GLU A 108 8.60 10.89 -6.51
N GLU A 109 9.76 11.25 -5.95
CA GLU A 109 10.86 10.32 -5.74
C GLU A 109 10.45 9.18 -4.80
N VAL A 110 9.70 9.48 -3.73
CA VAL A 110 9.21 8.48 -2.79
C VAL A 110 8.25 7.51 -3.49
N LYS A 111 7.32 8.02 -4.28
CA LYS A 111 6.35 7.20 -5.02
C LYS A 111 7.00 6.28 -6.04
N ALA A 112 8.13 6.66 -6.59
CA ALA A 112 8.86 5.88 -7.59
C ALA A 112 9.78 4.82 -7.00
N LEU A 113 9.99 4.80 -5.68
CA LEU A 113 10.86 3.83 -5.03
C LEU A 113 10.36 2.39 -5.21
N PRO A 114 11.27 1.42 -5.38
CA PRO A 114 10.88 0.02 -5.41
C PRO A 114 10.41 -0.44 -4.04
N MET A 115 9.35 -1.26 -4.05
CA MET A 115 8.80 -1.89 -2.86
C MET A 115 8.43 -3.33 -3.23
N GLY A 116 9.35 -4.26 -3.01
CA GLY A 116 9.21 -5.62 -3.51
C GLY A 116 9.29 -5.65 -5.03
N ASN A 117 8.28 -6.23 -5.68
CA ASN A 117 8.20 -6.33 -7.14
C ASN A 117 7.44 -5.17 -7.79
N GLU A 118 7.14 -4.14 -7.03
CA GLU A 118 6.36 -2.98 -7.48
C GLU A 118 6.93 -1.69 -6.92
N THR A 119 6.31 -0.55 -7.25
CA THR A 119 6.69 0.74 -6.69
C THR A 119 5.85 1.08 -5.47
N VAL A 120 6.28 2.09 -4.71
CA VAL A 120 5.47 2.67 -3.61
C VAL A 120 4.09 3.10 -4.12
N ALA A 121 4.02 3.75 -5.29
CA ALA A 121 2.74 4.16 -5.88
C ALA A 121 1.81 2.96 -6.11
N ASP A 122 2.34 1.84 -6.61
CA ASP A 122 1.57 0.61 -6.82
C ASP A 122 1.07 0.01 -5.50
N ALA A 123 1.91 0.01 -4.46
CA ALA A 123 1.54 -0.48 -3.14
C ALA A 123 0.40 0.34 -2.52
N ILE A 124 0.39 1.65 -2.75
CA ILE A 124 -0.68 2.55 -2.29
C ILE A 124 -2.00 2.22 -3.01
N VAL A 125 -1.94 2.01 -4.32
CA VAL A 125 -3.13 1.61 -5.11
C VAL A 125 -3.67 0.27 -4.64
N GLU A 126 -2.82 -0.72 -4.39
CA GLU A 126 -3.22 -2.01 -3.85
C GLU A 126 -3.89 -1.87 -2.48
N ARG A 127 -3.37 -0.98 -1.63
CA ARG A 127 -3.96 -0.72 -0.31
C ARG A 127 -5.39 -0.19 -0.45
N SER A 128 -5.65 0.69 -1.42
CA SER A 128 -6.99 1.18 -1.74
C SER A 128 -7.93 0.03 -2.10
N GLY A 129 -7.46 -0.93 -2.88
CA GLY A 129 -8.24 -2.12 -3.24
C GLY A 129 -8.58 -3.00 -2.04
N ILE A 130 -7.64 -3.16 -1.12
CA ILE A 130 -7.81 -4.00 0.08
C ILE A 130 -8.79 -3.35 1.06
N THR A 131 -8.65 -2.06 1.31
CA THR A 131 -9.46 -1.32 2.29
C THR A 131 -10.80 -0.87 1.73
N GLY A 132 -10.93 -0.72 0.42
CA GLY A 132 -12.09 -0.13 -0.23
C GLY A 132 -12.15 1.40 -0.10
N GLU A 133 -11.10 2.03 0.39
CA GLU A 133 -11.02 3.48 0.61
C GLU A 133 -9.90 4.09 -0.23
N LYS A 134 -10.05 5.37 -0.58
CA LYS A 134 -8.96 6.14 -1.20
C LYS A 134 -7.76 6.16 -0.25
N THR A 135 -6.59 5.86 -0.79
CA THR A 135 -5.31 5.96 -0.08
C THR A 135 -4.40 6.90 -0.86
N GLU A 136 -3.81 7.85 -0.18
CA GLU A 136 -3.03 8.92 -0.81
C GLU A 136 -1.79 9.24 0.00
N LEU A 137 -0.62 9.23 -0.64
CA LEU A 137 0.60 9.78 -0.05
C LEU A 137 0.59 11.29 -0.30
N ASP A 138 0.20 12.06 0.70
CA ASP A 138 -0.09 13.50 0.56
C ASP A 138 1.01 14.40 1.12
N GLY A 139 1.83 13.89 2.03
CA GLY A 139 2.87 14.69 2.66
C GLY A 139 4.20 13.95 2.75
N TYR A 140 5.25 14.63 2.37
CA TYR A 140 6.63 14.21 2.59
C TYR A 140 7.48 15.44 2.85
N ASN A 141 8.19 15.46 3.98
CA ASN A 141 9.12 16.50 4.33
C ASN A 141 10.39 15.88 4.88
N PHE A 142 11.52 16.52 4.63
CA PHE A 142 12.81 16.04 5.13
C PHE A 142 13.69 17.21 5.58
N VAL A 143 14.64 16.89 6.44
CA VAL A 143 15.77 17.75 6.78
C VAL A 143 17.05 16.94 6.72
N SER A 144 18.14 17.55 6.31
CA SER A 144 19.45 16.92 6.24
C SER A 144 20.49 17.77 6.97
N GLY A 145 21.57 17.13 7.38
CA GLY A 145 22.61 17.75 8.20
C GLY A 145 22.61 17.18 9.62
N ALA A 146 23.13 17.91 10.58
CA ALA A 146 23.09 17.49 11.99
C ALA A 146 21.65 17.56 12.52
N CYS A 147 21.08 16.42 12.88
CA CYS A 147 19.72 16.33 13.41
C CYS A 147 19.72 15.98 14.89
#